data_3322feb544c7ba41f2d287906956192f
#
_entry.id   3322feb544c7ba41f2d287906956192f
#
_cell.length_a   1.000
_cell.length_b   1.000
_cell.length_c   1.000
_cell.angle_alpha   90.00
_cell.angle_beta   90.00
_cell.angle_gamma   90.00
#
_symmetry.space_group_name_H-M   'P 1'
#
loop_
_entity.id
_entity.type
_entity.pdbx_description
1 polymer ?
#
loop_
_entity_poly.entity_id
_entity_poly.type
_entity_poly.pdbx_seq_one_letter_code
_entity_poly.pdbx_strand_id
1 'polypeptide(L)'
;INKPKINFKFIDLGGGMGIAYSKKEQQLNLKQYAELVKKFLKNKNSKIIFEPGRFIIANAAILITKIIYIKKSSRKNFIILDVGMNNLMRPALYNAYHEIIPLKKNKRSFKGNLEFVGPICESSDRFSSYKNFSHLKEGDYVCLNSVGAYGMSLSSNYNTRPIIAEIMVNGSKHKVIRKRQSLKNL
;
A
#
# COMPACT_ATOMS: atom_id res chain seq x y z
N ILE A 1 45.91 -16.87 7.97
CA ILE A 1 44.88 -17.89 8.33
C ILE A 1 44.07 -18.13 7.06
N ASN A 2 44.32 -19.28 6.39
CA ASN A 2 43.54 -19.67 5.20
C ASN A 2 42.08 -19.94 5.62
N LYS A 3 41.18 -19.02 5.28
CA LYS A 3 39.74 -19.26 5.46
C LYS A 3 39.33 -20.41 4.51
N PRO A 4 38.63 -21.44 4.99
CA PRO A 4 38.17 -22.52 4.13
C PRO A 4 37.30 -21.93 3.00
N LYS A 5 37.57 -22.31 1.73
CA LYS A 5 36.71 -21.97 0.59
C LYS A 5 35.41 -22.73 0.75
N ILE A 6 34.38 -22.10 1.32
CA ILE A 6 33.04 -22.69 1.41
C ILE A 6 32.35 -22.43 0.07
N ASN A 7 31.98 -23.49 -0.63
CA ASN A 7 31.19 -23.44 -1.86
C ASN A 7 29.71 -23.65 -1.51
N PHE A 8 28.92 -22.60 -1.64
CA PHE A 8 27.46 -22.68 -1.50
C PHE A 8 26.82 -23.13 -2.82
N LYS A 9 25.96 -24.12 -2.76
CA LYS A 9 25.16 -24.56 -3.92
C LYS A 9 24.09 -23.51 -4.28
N PHE A 10 23.53 -22.86 -3.28
CA PHE A 10 22.52 -21.82 -3.40
C PHE A 10 22.92 -20.61 -2.54
N ILE A 11 22.60 -19.44 -3.04
CA ILE A 11 22.70 -18.16 -2.33
C ILE A 11 21.34 -17.47 -2.45
N ASP A 12 20.65 -17.32 -1.34
CA ASP A 12 19.38 -16.60 -1.29
C ASP A 12 19.66 -15.12 -0.99
N LEU A 13 19.23 -14.23 -1.88
CA LEU A 13 19.30 -12.78 -1.70
C LEU A 13 18.05 -12.23 -1.01
N GLY A 14 17.11 -13.09 -0.69
CA GLY A 14 15.84 -12.71 -0.08
C GLY A 14 14.96 -11.86 -0.99
N GLY A 15 14.12 -11.06 -0.37
CA GLY A 15 13.25 -10.09 -1.04
C GLY A 15 13.86 -8.70 -1.15
N GLY A 16 13.18 -7.71 -0.56
CA GLY A 16 13.67 -6.32 -0.48
C GLY A 16 13.54 -5.52 -1.78
N MET A 17 13.13 -6.14 -2.89
CA MET A 17 12.86 -5.42 -4.15
C MET A 17 11.69 -4.46 -3.93
N GLY A 18 11.98 -3.15 -4.05
CA GLY A 18 11.01 -2.08 -3.81
C GLY A 18 10.16 -1.75 -5.03
N ILE A 19 9.09 -1.00 -4.79
CA ILE A 19 8.26 -0.35 -5.82
C ILE A 19 8.25 1.16 -5.58
N ALA A 20 7.93 1.94 -6.60
CA ALA A 20 7.61 3.35 -6.46
C ALA A 20 6.15 3.48 -5.94
N TYR A 21 5.96 4.07 -4.75
CA TYR A 21 4.65 4.37 -4.18
C TYR A 21 4.10 5.72 -4.65
N SER A 22 4.94 6.55 -5.23
CA SER A 22 4.57 7.84 -5.81
C SER A 22 5.25 8.05 -7.16
N LYS A 23 4.70 8.97 -7.96
CA LYS A 23 5.31 9.39 -9.24
C LYS A 23 6.69 10.07 -9.08
N LYS A 24 7.04 10.47 -7.86
CA LYS A 24 8.33 11.12 -7.54
C LYS A 24 9.44 10.11 -7.25
N GLU A 25 9.07 8.87 -6.96
CA GLU A 25 10.01 7.81 -6.68
C GLU A 25 10.44 7.10 -7.96
N GLN A 26 11.72 6.75 -8.03
CA GLN A 26 12.23 5.94 -9.14
C GLN A 26 11.87 4.47 -8.92
N GLN A 27 11.42 3.83 -9.99
CA GLN A 27 11.25 2.38 -9.97
C GLN A 27 12.59 1.67 -9.98
N LEU A 28 12.63 0.49 -9.37
CA LEU A 28 13.80 -0.38 -9.41
C LEU A 28 14.20 -0.67 -10.86
N ASN A 29 15.44 -0.33 -11.22
CA ASN A 29 16.00 -0.66 -12.51
C ASN A 29 16.43 -2.13 -12.52
N LEU A 30 15.57 -3.01 -13.03
CA LEU A 30 15.81 -4.45 -13.08
C LEU A 30 17.05 -4.82 -13.89
N LYS A 31 17.39 -4.06 -14.94
CA LYS A 31 18.59 -4.34 -15.75
C LYS A 31 19.87 -4.11 -14.94
N GLN A 32 19.97 -2.97 -14.27
CA GLN A 32 21.11 -2.67 -13.40
C GLN A 32 21.19 -3.68 -12.24
N TYR A 33 20.06 -4.01 -11.62
CA TYR A 33 20.02 -5.01 -10.57
C TYR A 33 20.53 -6.38 -11.06
N ALA A 34 20.06 -6.83 -12.23
CA ALA A 34 20.52 -8.08 -12.85
C ALA A 34 22.02 -8.07 -13.15
N GLU A 35 22.57 -6.95 -13.65
CA GLU A 35 24.01 -6.83 -13.91
C GLU A 35 24.84 -6.90 -12.62
N LEU A 36 24.38 -6.29 -11.53
CA LEU A 36 25.01 -6.41 -10.21
C LEU A 36 25.04 -7.86 -9.71
N VAL A 37 23.92 -8.57 -9.86
CA VAL A 37 23.83 -9.98 -9.49
C VAL A 37 24.75 -10.84 -10.35
N LYS A 38 24.79 -10.64 -11.66
CA LYS A 38 25.71 -11.34 -12.56
C LYS A 38 27.17 -11.09 -12.17
N LYS A 39 27.53 -9.82 -11.86
CA LYS A 39 28.87 -9.46 -11.39
C LYS A 39 29.22 -10.16 -10.06
N PHE A 40 28.27 -10.23 -9.14
CA PHE A 40 28.43 -10.93 -7.87
C PHE A 40 28.65 -12.45 -8.06
N LEU A 41 28.00 -13.06 -9.03
CA LEU A 41 28.11 -14.48 -9.36
C LEU A 41 29.37 -14.85 -10.15
N LYS A 42 30.05 -13.86 -10.75
CA LYS A 42 31.28 -14.12 -11.49
C LYS A 42 32.27 -14.88 -10.60
N ASN A 43 32.73 -16.02 -11.02
CA ASN A 43 33.61 -16.92 -10.26
C ASN A 43 32.94 -17.68 -9.07
N LYS A 44 31.60 -17.76 -9.05
CA LYS A 44 30.85 -18.58 -8.08
C LYS A 44 30.03 -19.63 -8.82
N ASN A 45 30.12 -20.87 -8.38
CA ASN A 45 29.28 -21.95 -8.92
C ASN A 45 28.04 -22.14 -8.04
N SER A 46 27.30 -21.04 -7.87
CA SER A 46 26.09 -21.00 -7.00
C SER A 46 24.88 -20.57 -7.82
N LYS A 47 23.70 -21.09 -7.49
CA LYS A 47 22.42 -20.61 -7.98
C LYS A 47 21.90 -19.53 -7.05
N ILE A 48 21.27 -18.49 -7.61
CA ILE A 48 20.61 -17.41 -6.85
C ILE A 48 19.13 -17.73 -6.67
N ILE A 49 18.64 -17.47 -5.47
CA ILE A 49 17.23 -17.46 -5.10
C ILE A 49 16.82 -16.02 -4.78
N PHE A 50 15.61 -15.65 -5.18
CA PHE A 50 14.98 -14.36 -4.83
C PHE A 50 13.60 -14.61 -4.25
N GLU A 51 13.19 -13.75 -3.33
CA GLU A 51 11.86 -13.77 -2.68
C GLU A 51 11.12 -12.44 -2.86
N PRO A 52 10.78 -12.02 -4.09
CA PRO A 52 10.32 -10.66 -4.43
C PRO A 52 8.84 -10.43 -4.10
N GLY A 53 8.39 -10.57 -2.85
CA GLY A 53 6.99 -10.43 -2.46
C GLY A 53 6.38 -9.08 -2.82
N ARG A 54 6.90 -7.99 -2.23
CA ARG A 54 6.37 -6.62 -2.47
C ARG A 54 6.38 -6.24 -3.94
N PHE A 55 7.47 -6.51 -4.61
CA PHE A 55 7.66 -6.15 -6.03
C PHE A 55 6.60 -6.77 -6.94
N ILE A 56 6.17 -7.99 -6.64
CA ILE A 56 5.17 -8.71 -7.45
C ILE A 56 3.76 -8.20 -7.16
N ILE A 57 3.37 -8.04 -5.89
CA ILE A 57 1.95 -7.93 -5.54
C ILE A 57 1.51 -6.51 -5.13
N ALA A 58 2.43 -5.61 -4.74
CA ALA A 58 2.02 -4.33 -4.17
C ALA A 58 1.13 -3.51 -5.10
N ASN A 59 1.50 -3.40 -6.38
CA ASN A 59 0.75 -2.62 -7.37
C ASN A 59 -0.48 -3.36 -7.93
N ALA A 60 -0.69 -4.62 -7.56
CA ALA A 60 -1.80 -5.42 -8.06
C ALA A 60 -3.12 -5.13 -7.33
N ALA A 61 -3.12 -4.33 -6.26
CA ALA A 61 -4.33 -4.01 -5.54
C ALA A 61 -4.44 -2.53 -5.16
N ILE A 62 -5.69 -2.08 -5.10
CA ILE A 62 -6.11 -0.77 -4.59
C ILE A 62 -7.12 -0.96 -3.46
N LEU A 63 -7.19 -0.02 -2.53
CA LEU A 63 -8.18 0.02 -1.48
C LEU A 63 -9.18 1.14 -1.79
N ILE A 64 -10.42 0.76 -2.09
CA ILE A 64 -11.51 1.71 -2.36
C ILE A 64 -12.21 2.05 -1.05
N THR A 65 -12.43 3.34 -0.82
CA THR A 65 -13.03 3.85 0.41
C THR A 65 -13.95 5.03 0.14
N LYS A 66 -14.99 5.16 0.96
CA LYS A 66 -15.96 6.25 0.91
C LYS A 66 -15.57 7.36 1.88
N ILE A 67 -15.78 8.60 1.48
CA ILE A 67 -15.68 9.76 2.35
C ILE A 67 -16.96 9.84 3.20
N ILE A 68 -16.84 9.68 4.50
CA ILE A 68 -17.98 9.74 5.43
C ILE A 68 -18.21 11.15 5.96
N TYR A 69 -17.14 11.95 6.12
CA TYR A 69 -17.28 13.30 6.62
C TYR A 69 -16.10 14.18 6.20
N ILE A 70 -16.34 15.48 6.02
CA ILE A 70 -15.32 16.50 5.73
C ILE A 70 -15.32 17.55 6.85
N LYS A 71 -14.39 17.42 7.79
CA LYS A 71 -14.22 18.38 8.88
C LYS A 71 -13.36 19.54 8.42
N LYS A 72 -13.96 20.74 8.37
CA LYS A 72 -13.25 21.98 8.07
C LYS A 72 -12.65 22.57 9.37
N SER A 73 -11.44 23.08 9.28
CA SER A 73 -10.73 23.74 10.38
C SER A 73 -9.90 24.88 9.82
N SER A 74 -9.51 25.83 10.67
CA SER A 74 -8.72 27.01 10.29
C SER A 74 -7.33 26.68 9.73
N ARG A 75 -6.69 25.61 10.20
CA ARG A 75 -5.32 25.22 9.80
C ARG A 75 -5.29 24.19 8.70
N LYS A 76 -6.18 23.19 8.73
CA LYS A 76 -6.26 22.08 7.75
C LYS A 76 -7.65 21.46 7.78
N ASN A 77 -8.01 20.82 6.68
CA ASN A 77 -9.27 20.09 6.60
C ASN A 77 -9.00 18.58 6.69
N PHE A 78 -9.90 17.88 7.34
CA PHE A 78 -9.81 16.44 7.49
C PHE A 78 -10.84 15.76 6.58
N ILE A 79 -10.38 14.83 5.78
CA ILE A 79 -11.22 13.94 4.96
C ILE A 79 -11.30 12.61 5.69
N ILE A 80 -12.44 12.36 6.33
CA ILE A 80 -12.65 11.15 7.15
C ILE A 80 -13.19 10.05 6.24
N LEU A 81 -12.47 8.94 6.19
CA LEU A 81 -12.76 7.78 5.36
C LEU A 81 -13.50 6.70 6.17
N ASP A 82 -14.19 5.79 5.48
CA ASP A 82 -14.82 4.61 6.13
C ASP A 82 -13.81 3.47 6.38
N VAL A 83 -12.60 3.55 5.84
CA VAL A 83 -11.47 2.66 6.17
C VAL A 83 -10.55 3.30 7.20
N GLY A 84 -9.94 2.50 8.05
CA GLY A 84 -8.99 2.92 9.06
C GLY A 84 -7.69 2.14 9.01
N MET A 85 -6.79 2.41 9.96
CA MET A 85 -5.53 1.71 10.11
C MET A 85 -5.70 0.20 10.27
N ASN A 86 -6.84 -0.26 10.77
CA ASN A 86 -7.17 -1.68 10.86
C ASN A 86 -7.31 -2.36 9.48
N ASN A 87 -7.58 -1.61 8.41
CA ASN A 87 -7.68 -2.11 7.04
C ASN A 87 -6.37 -1.93 6.26
N LEU A 88 -5.61 -0.88 6.57
CA LEU A 88 -4.30 -0.59 5.98
C LEU A 88 -3.36 -0.05 7.06
N MET A 89 -2.64 -0.95 7.73
CA MET A 89 -1.80 -0.64 8.89
C MET A 89 -0.51 0.11 8.52
N ARG A 90 -0.01 -0.05 7.30
CA ARG A 90 1.31 0.44 6.89
C ARG A 90 1.56 1.94 7.11
N PRO A 91 0.61 2.87 6.85
CA PRO A 91 0.81 4.28 7.16
C PRO A 91 1.04 4.52 8.66
N ALA A 92 0.26 3.88 9.52
CA ALA A 92 0.38 4.02 10.97
C ALA A 92 1.66 3.37 11.53
N LEU A 93 2.04 2.18 11.02
CA LEU A 93 3.13 1.38 11.54
C LEU A 93 4.51 1.84 11.04
N TYR A 94 4.59 2.24 9.76
CA TYR A 94 5.86 2.52 9.08
C TYR A 94 5.93 3.93 8.49
N ASN A 95 4.93 4.77 8.74
CA ASN A 95 4.76 6.06 8.05
C ASN A 95 4.83 5.89 6.51
N ALA A 96 4.32 4.75 6.02
CA ALA A 96 4.38 4.40 4.61
C ALA A 96 3.41 5.26 3.81
N TYR A 97 3.90 5.81 2.70
CA TYR A 97 3.07 6.56 1.78
C TYR A 97 2.28 5.62 0.86
N HIS A 98 1.00 5.92 0.68
CA HIS A 98 0.13 5.37 -0.35
C HIS A 98 -0.55 6.53 -1.06
N GLU A 99 -0.40 6.60 -2.38
CA GLU A 99 -1.05 7.65 -3.17
C GLU A 99 -2.57 7.49 -3.08
N ILE A 100 -3.27 8.60 -2.78
CA ILE A 100 -4.73 8.63 -2.78
C ILE A 100 -5.17 9.35 -4.05
N ILE A 101 -6.09 8.75 -4.78
CA ILE A 101 -6.68 9.33 -5.98
C ILE A 101 -8.21 9.30 -5.91
N PRO A 102 -8.91 10.34 -6.42
CA PRO A 102 -10.35 10.34 -6.49
C PRO A 102 -10.83 9.38 -7.59
N LEU A 103 -11.88 8.58 -7.33
CA LEU A 103 -12.48 7.74 -8.38
C LEU A 103 -13.19 8.56 -9.43
N LYS A 104 -13.72 9.73 -9.07
CA LYS A 104 -14.33 10.68 -10.00
C LYS A 104 -13.51 11.96 -10.00
N LYS A 105 -12.88 12.27 -11.13
CA LYS A 105 -12.17 13.54 -11.31
C LYS A 105 -13.15 14.71 -11.29
N ASN A 106 -12.81 15.76 -10.55
CA ASN A 106 -13.52 17.05 -10.57
C ASN A 106 -12.58 18.10 -11.17
N LYS A 107 -13.13 18.97 -12.03
CA LYS A 107 -12.38 20.11 -12.61
C LYS A 107 -12.01 21.14 -11.52
N ARG A 108 -12.80 21.24 -10.45
CA ARG A 108 -12.51 22.08 -9.30
C ARG A 108 -11.48 21.42 -8.42
N SER A 109 -10.58 22.19 -7.84
CA SER A 109 -9.63 21.73 -6.83
C SER A 109 -10.00 22.28 -5.46
N PHE A 110 -9.74 21.48 -4.45
CA PHE A 110 -9.78 21.90 -3.06
C PHE A 110 -8.43 22.58 -2.76
N LYS A 111 -8.46 23.86 -2.40
CA LYS A 111 -7.26 24.62 -2.03
C LYS A 111 -7.00 24.49 -0.52
N GLY A 112 -5.75 24.33 -0.15
CA GLY A 112 -5.32 24.27 1.26
C GLY A 112 -4.90 22.87 1.70
N ASN A 113 -4.54 22.75 2.96
CA ASN A 113 -4.05 21.50 3.54
C ASN A 113 -5.20 20.53 3.78
N LEU A 114 -5.11 19.34 3.22
CA LEU A 114 -6.01 18.22 3.42
C LEU A 114 -5.27 17.10 4.11
N GLU A 115 -5.90 16.45 5.06
CA GLU A 115 -5.40 15.24 5.70
C GLU A 115 -6.47 14.16 5.61
N PHE A 116 -6.12 13.03 4.99
CA PHE A 116 -6.97 11.86 4.91
C PHE A 116 -6.75 11.00 6.15
N VAL A 117 -7.82 10.75 6.88
CA VAL A 117 -7.81 10.05 8.17
C VAL A 117 -8.87 8.95 8.20
N GLY A 118 -8.65 7.93 9.01
CA GLY A 118 -9.66 6.90 9.27
C GLY A 118 -10.61 7.32 10.40
N PRO A 119 -11.56 6.43 10.73
CA PRO A 119 -12.60 6.67 11.74
C PRO A 119 -12.21 6.13 13.12
N ILE A 120 -10.99 5.62 13.29
CA ILE A 120 -10.54 5.00 14.55
C ILE A 120 -10.11 6.08 15.52
N CYS A 121 -10.46 5.91 16.80
CA CYS A 121 -10.05 6.81 17.87
C CYS A 121 -8.58 6.60 18.24
N GLU A 122 -7.68 6.84 17.27
CA GLU A 122 -6.24 6.65 17.36
C GLU A 122 -5.52 7.74 16.57
N SER A 123 -4.55 8.42 17.18
CA SER A 123 -3.82 9.53 16.55
C SER A 123 -3.04 9.11 15.29
N SER A 124 -2.65 7.86 15.20
CA SER A 124 -1.94 7.30 14.06
C SER A 124 -2.85 6.86 12.91
N ASP A 125 -4.18 6.95 13.06
CA ASP A 125 -5.14 6.58 12.01
C ASP A 125 -5.20 7.65 10.90
N ARG A 126 -4.05 7.83 10.25
CA ARG A 126 -3.82 8.80 9.18
C ARG A 126 -3.17 8.13 8.00
N PHE A 127 -3.57 8.54 6.79
CA PHE A 127 -3.07 7.96 5.54
C PHE A 127 -2.09 8.87 4.80
N SER A 128 -2.56 10.04 4.34
CA SER A 128 -1.74 10.96 3.55
C SER A 128 -2.25 12.40 3.67
N SER A 129 -1.36 13.36 3.42
CA SER A 129 -1.69 14.78 3.40
C SER A 129 -1.39 15.38 2.02
N TYR A 130 -2.23 16.32 1.59
CA TYR A 130 -2.11 17.03 0.32
C TYR A 130 -2.32 18.52 0.52
N LYS A 131 -1.54 19.36 -0.19
CA LYS A 131 -1.77 20.82 -0.24
C LYS A 131 -2.88 21.19 -1.21
N ASN A 132 -3.02 20.44 -2.29
CA ASN A 132 -4.06 20.61 -3.30
C ASN A 132 -4.58 19.22 -3.70
N PHE A 133 -5.88 19.12 -3.85
CA PHE A 133 -6.51 17.85 -4.25
C PHE A 133 -7.75 18.15 -5.09
N SER A 134 -8.25 17.17 -5.84
CA SER A 134 -9.54 17.27 -6.52
C SER A 134 -10.63 17.61 -5.51
N HIS A 135 -11.58 18.47 -5.90
CA HIS A 135 -12.71 18.80 -5.02
C HIS A 135 -13.51 17.53 -4.70
N LEU A 136 -13.73 17.32 -3.42
CA LEU A 136 -14.42 16.17 -2.84
C LEU A 136 -15.63 16.63 -2.04
N LYS A 137 -16.61 15.76 -1.93
CA LYS A 137 -17.76 15.91 -1.04
C LYS A 137 -18.00 14.61 -0.27
N GLU A 138 -18.75 14.68 0.79
CA GLU A 138 -19.21 13.52 1.52
C GLU A 138 -20.00 12.58 0.59
N GLY A 139 -19.77 11.29 0.74
CA GLY A 139 -20.31 10.26 -0.15
C GLY A 139 -19.44 9.96 -1.39
N ASP A 140 -18.47 10.80 -1.75
CA ASP A 140 -17.53 10.49 -2.84
C ASP A 140 -16.61 9.33 -2.45
N TYR A 141 -16.02 8.70 -3.46
CA TYR A 141 -15.08 7.61 -3.30
C TYR A 141 -13.68 8.03 -3.73
N VAL A 142 -12.70 7.55 -2.98
CA VAL A 142 -11.28 7.64 -3.32
C VAL A 142 -10.66 6.24 -3.25
N CYS A 143 -9.50 6.05 -3.86
CA CYS A 143 -8.74 4.82 -3.67
C CYS A 143 -7.31 5.12 -3.21
N LEU A 144 -6.80 4.23 -2.37
CA LEU A 144 -5.40 4.18 -1.97
C LEU A 144 -4.70 3.16 -2.87
N ASN A 145 -3.63 3.60 -3.53
CA ASN A 145 -2.88 2.79 -4.48
C ASN A 145 -1.86 1.87 -3.80
N SER A 146 -1.45 0.83 -4.53
CA SER A 146 -0.31 -0.04 -4.18
C SER A 146 -0.46 -0.74 -2.82
N VAL A 147 -1.68 -1.22 -2.50
CA VAL A 147 -2.00 -1.86 -1.22
C VAL A 147 -1.89 -3.38 -1.23
N GLY A 148 -1.49 -3.99 -2.35
CA GLY A 148 -1.47 -5.45 -2.50
C GLY A 148 -0.47 -6.16 -1.59
N ALA A 149 0.66 -5.51 -1.27
CA ALA A 149 1.61 -6.03 -0.29
C ALA A 149 1.31 -5.46 1.10
N TYR A 150 1.16 -6.36 2.08
CA TYR A 150 0.97 -6.03 3.50
C TYR A 150 -0.30 -5.22 3.81
N GLY A 151 -1.23 -5.07 2.88
CA GLY A 151 -2.53 -4.46 3.14
C GLY A 151 -3.41 -5.42 3.94
N MET A 152 -3.99 -6.41 3.27
CA MET A 152 -4.88 -7.36 3.90
C MET A 152 -4.18 -8.26 4.94
N SER A 153 -2.92 -8.64 4.73
CA SER A 153 -2.17 -9.51 5.66
C SER A 153 -1.88 -8.86 7.02
N LEU A 154 -1.88 -7.52 7.11
CA LEU A 154 -1.77 -6.78 8.36
C LEU A 154 -3.11 -6.22 8.84
N SER A 155 -4.21 -6.51 8.16
CA SER A 155 -5.53 -6.07 8.59
C SER A 155 -5.97 -6.79 9.86
N SER A 156 -6.78 -6.11 10.68
CA SER A 156 -7.19 -6.61 11.99
C SER A 156 -8.61 -6.15 12.33
N ASN A 157 -9.15 -6.72 13.42
CA ASN A 157 -10.42 -6.29 14.00
C ASN A 157 -10.25 -5.18 15.05
N TYR A 158 -9.16 -4.42 15.00
CA TYR A 158 -8.96 -3.31 15.94
C TYR A 158 -10.18 -2.38 15.98
N ASN A 159 -10.56 -1.94 17.18
CA ASN A 159 -11.81 -1.23 17.48
C ASN A 159 -13.08 -1.97 17.03
N THR A 160 -13.07 -3.31 17.10
CA THR A 160 -14.21 -4.18 16.77
C THR A 160 -14.75 -3.90 15.35
N ARG A 161 -13.84 -3.62 14.40
CA ARG A 161 -14.21 -3.36 13.01
C ARG A 161 -14.05 -4.62 12.15
N PRO A 162 -15.07 -4.95 11.32
CA PRO A 162 -15.00 -6.12 10.44
C PRO A 162 -13.90 -5.99 9.39
N ILE A 163 -13.26 -7.11 9.07
CA ILE A 163 -12.35 -7.20 7.93
C ILE A 163 -13.14 -7.02 6.64
N ILE A 164 -12.61 -6.20 5.74
CA ILE A 164 -13.24 -5.85 4.47
C ILE A 164 -13.21 -7.00 3.46
N ALA A 165 -14.04 -6.91 2.43
CA ALA A 165 -14.03 -7.86 1.32
C ALA A 165 -12.80 -7.66 0.42
N GLU A 166 -12.34 -8.76 -0.21
CA GLU A 166 -11.39 -8.72 -1.32
C GLU A 166 -12.05 -9.21 -2.60
N ILE A 167 -11.88 -8.46 -3.66
CA ILE A 167 -12.46 -8.73 -4.97
C ILE A 167 -11.34 -8.78 -6.00
N MET A 168 -11.21 -9.92 -6.66
CA MET A 168 -10.30 -10.07 -7.79
C MET A 168 -10.98 -9.61 -9.07
N VAL A 169 -10.30 -8.75 -9.84
CA VAL A 169 -10.78 -8.24 -11.13
C VAL A 169 -9.84 -8.74 -12.23
N ASN A 170 -10.41 -9.29 -13.29
CA ASN A 170 -9.70 -9.69 -14.50
C ASN A 170 -10.48 -9.25 -15.73
N GLY A 171 -10.02 -8.18 -16.37
CA GLY A 171 -10.75 -7.50 -17.44
C GLY A 171 -12.13 -7.00 -16.95
N SER A 172 -13.19 -7.47 -17.60
CA SER A 172 -14.59 -7.15 -17.24
C SER A 172 -15.19 -8.07 -16.17
N LYS A 173 -14.47 -9.15 -15.80
CA LYS A 173 -14.97 -10.12 -14.81
C LYS A 173 -14.45 -9.80 -13.42
N HIS A 174 -15.27 -10.11 -12.41
CA HIS A 174 -14.87 -9.99 -11.01
C HIS A 174 -15.29 -11.22 -10.20
N LYS A 175 -14.53 -11.49 -9.13
CA LYS A 175 -14.81 -12.60 -8.20
C LYS A 175 -14.51 -12.15 -6.78
N VAL A 176 -15.43 -12.39 -5.86
CA VAL A 176 -15.17 -12.21 -4.42
C VAL A 176 -14.25 -13.35 -3.98
N ILE A 177 -13.01 -13.03 -3.61
CA ILE A 177 -12.01 -13.98 -3.10
C ILE A 177 -12.02 -14.04 -1.58
N ARG A 178 -12.47 -12.96 -0.92
CA ARG A 178 -12.75 -12.92 0.52
C ARG A 178 -14.05 -12.16 0.74
N LYS A 179 -15.02 -12.80 1.39
CA LYS A 179 -16.24 -12.11 1.82
C LYS A 179 -15.93 -11.13 2.95
N ARG A 180 -16.69 -10.03 3.03
CA ARG A 180 -16.65 -9.14 4.20
C ARG A 180 -17.02 -9.94 5.46
N GLN A 181 -16.27 -9.75 6.52
CA GLN A 181 -16.59 -10.32 7.83
C GLN A 181 -17.92 -9.73 8.33
N SER A 182 -18.81 -10.58 8.84
CA SER A 182 -20.04 -10.13 9.46
C SER A 182 -19.80 -9.72 10.91
N LEU A 183 -20.63 -8.83 11.44
CA LEU A 183 -20.58 -8.44 12.86
C LEU A 183 -20.85 -9.63 13.80
N LYS A 184 -21.56 -10.67 13.32
CA LYS A 184 -21.78 -11.89 14.10
C LYS A 184 -20.52 -12.74 14.27
N ASN A 185 -19.49 -12.49 13.46
CA ASN A 185 -18.23 -13.26 13.45
C ASN A 185 -17.07 -12.43 14.01
N LEU A 186 -17.35 -11.32 14.67
CA LEU A 186 -16.45 -10.58 15.54
C LEU A 186 -16.50 -11.17 16.94
#